data_4b8678ceb571c6b175b626590a84eb8b
#
_entry.id   4b8678ceb571c6b175b626590a84eb8b
#
_cell.length_a   1.000
_cell.length_b   1.000
_cell.length_c   1.000
_cell.angle_alpha   90.00
_cell.angle_beta   90.00
_cell.angle_gamma   90.00
#
_symmetry.space_group_name_H-M   'P 1'
#
loop_
_entity.id
_entity.type
_entity.pdbx_description
1 polymer ?
#
loop_
_entity_poly.entity_id
_entity_poly.type
_entity_poly.pdbx_seq_one_letter_code
_entity_poly.pdbx_strand_id
1 'polypeptide(L)'
;MNYELDMFDMIDATGSGYKNDTRMRDVEAEMIRSHALCLKISAKKPTDPDYKSLLEELFQSEIDDSVAIVSPFYCDCGCRMTIGKNVTINKGATILSPGKVVIEDNVLIAPEVKIATVDHDLYDRHNLFHFGQVTIKENAWICIGAIICPGVTIGKNAVVAAGAVVTKDVPDNAVVGGNPAKVIKNL
;
A
#
# COMPACT_ATOMS: atom_id res chain seq x y z
N MET A 1 24.23 -13.97 20.27
CA MET A 1 23.04 -13.16 20.54
C MET A 1 21.99 -13.60 19.53
N ASN A 2 20.96 -14.32 19.95
CA ASN A 2 19.80 -14.57 19.09
C ASN A 2 19.05 -13.23 18.99
N TYR A 3 19.18 -12.52 17.89
CA TYR A 3 18.27 -11.45 17.57
C TYR A 3 16.94 -12.12 17.25
N GLU A 4 15.99 -12.02 18.17
CA GLU A 4 14.61 -12.36 17.90
C GLU A 4 14.13 -11.34 16.85
N LEU A 5 13.74 -11.82 15.67
CA LEU A 5 13.20 -10.96 14.60
C LEU A 5 11.97 -10.21 15.14
N ASP A 6 11.85 -8.93 14.85
CA ASP A 6 10.61 -8.23 15.11
C ASP A 6 9.47 -8.77 14.22
N MET A 7 8.23 -8.29 14.41
CA MET A 7 7.10 -8.82 13.67
C MET A 7 7.18 -8.52 12.18
N PHE A 8 7.69 -7.35 11.80
CA PHE A 8 7.81 -6.98 10.39
C PHE A 8 8.90 -7.78 9.68
N ASP A 9 10.03 -8.04 10.34
CA ASP A 9 11.07 -8.92 9.82
C ASP A 9 10.55 -10.36 9.64
N MET A 10 9.73 -10.83 10.58
CA MET A 10 9.12 -12.15 10.48
C MET A 10 8.10 -12.23 9.34
N ILE A 11 7.26 -11.18 9.15
CA ILE A 11 6.34 -11.07 8.03
C ILE A 11 7.11 -11.13 6.70
N ASP A 12 8.21 -10.39 6.59
CA ASP A 12 9.04 -10.36 5.38
C ASP A 12 9.70 -11.73 5.10
N ALA A 13 10.08 -12.45 6.15
CA ALA A 13 10.74 -13.75 6.02
C ALA A 13 9.78 -14.90 5.72
N THR A 14 8.54 -14.86 6.25
CA THR A 14 7.61 -16.01 6.23
C THR A 14 6.34 -15.78 5.41
N GLY A 15 5.97 -14.53 5.15
CA GLY A 15 4.69 -14.17 4.52
C GLY A 15 3.46 -14.52 5.36
N SER A 16 3.62 -14.81 6.66
CA SER A 16 2.50 -15.18 7.52
C SER A 16 2.71 -14.76 8.97
N GLY A 17 1.62 -14.70 9.75
CA GLY A 17 1.68 -14.39 11.17
C GLY A 17 0.43 -14.81 11.91
N TYR A 18 0.60 -15.23 13.18
CA TYR A 18 -0.52 -15.59 14.05
C TYR A 18 -0.91 -14.43 14.96
N LYS A 19 -2.21 -14.23 15.15
CA LYS A 19 -2.79 -13.19 16.00
C LYS A 19 -2.28 -13.25 17.45
N ASN A 20 -2.04 -14.45 17.97
CA ASN A 20 -1.55 -14.66 19.33
C ASN A 20 -0.02 -14.54 19.47
N ASP A 21 0.71 -14.26 18.38
CA ASP A 21 2.13 -13.92 18.45
C ASP A 21 2.30 -12.60 19.21
N THR A 22 3.11 -12.61 20.26
CA THR A 22 3.30 -11.42 21.11
C THR A 22 3.87 -10.22 20.36
N ARG A 23 4.55 -10.46 19.23
CA ARG A 23 5.11 -9.44 18.34
C ARG A 23 4.05 -8.72 17.51
N MET A 24 2.84 -9.28 17.37
CA MET A 24 1.71 -8.60 16.71
C MET A 24 1.36 -7.27 17.38
N ARG A 25 1.73 -7.07 18.64
CA ARG A 25 1.58 -5.77 19.32
C ARG A 25 2.33 -4.63 18.64
N ASP A 26 3.44 -4.91 17.95
CA ASP A 26 4.21 -3.89 17.22
C ASP A 26 3.44 -3.45 15.97
N VAL A 27 2.79 -4.39 15.29
CA VAL A 27 1.89 -4.08 14.15
C VAL A 27 0.69 -3.27 14.63
N GLU A 28 0.04 -3.68 15.71
CA GLU A 28 -1.11 -2.97 16.28
C GLU A 28 -0.73 -1.56 16.74
N ALA A 29 0.43 -1.38 17.38
CA ALA A 29 0.93 -0.06 17.77
C ALA A 29 1.18 0.85 16.55
N GLU A 30 1.76 0.31 15.49
CA GLU A 30 1.97 1.03 14.23
C GLU A 30 0.64 1.40 13.56
N MET A 31 -0.33 0.49 13.54
CA MET A 31 -1.68 0.78 13.01
C MET A 31 -2.35 1.93 13.77
N ILE A 32 -2.26 1.95 15.10
CA ILE A 32 -2.80 3.03 15.93
C ILE A 32 -2.09 4.35 15.62
N ARG A 33 -0.75 4.34 15.51
CA ARG A 33 0.05 5.52 15.18
C ARG A 33 -0.32 6.06 13.80
N SER A 34 -0.33 5.21 12.79
CA SER A 34 -0.65 5.56 11.41
C SER A 34 -2.06 6.11 11.28
N HIS A 35 -3.04 5.48 11.94
CA HIS A 35 -4.43 5.97 11.96
C HIS A 35 -4.53 7.39 12.54
N ALA A 36 -3.88 7.64 13.66
CA ALA A 36 -3.89 8.97 14.28
C ALA A 36 -3.27 10.04 13.38
N LEU A 37 -2.21 9.70 12.65
CA LEU A 37 -1.58 10.60 11.68
C LEU A 37 -2.45 10.82 10.44
N CYS A 38 -3.07 9.77 9.89
CA CYS A 38 -4.01 9.90 8.78
C CYS A 38 -5.18 10.83 9.12
N LEU A 39 -5.71 10.80 10.34
CA LEU A 39 -6.73 11.74 10.81
C LEU A 39 -6.22 13.17 10.85
N LYS A 40 -5.01 13.42 11.37
CA LYS A 40 -4.38 14.75 11.37
C LYS A 40 -4.17 15.26 9.94
N ILE A 41 -3.62 14.42 9.06
CA ILE A 41 -3.38 14.74 7.65
C ILE A 41 -4.70 15.06 6.93
N SER A 42 -5.78 14.30 7.21
CA SER A 42 -7.09 14.51 6.60
C SER A 42 -7.74 15.85 6.98
N ALA A 43 -7.34 16.45 8.10
CA ALA A 43 -7.80 17.77 8.53
C ALA A 43 -7.00 18.93 7.89
N LYS A 44 -5.99 18.63 7.06
CA LYS A 44 -5.07 19.59 6.45
C LYS A 44 -5.26 19.71 4.95
N LYS A 45 -4.80 20.83 4.42
CA LYS A 45 -4.62 21.02 2.97
C LYS A 45 -3.17 20.69 2.59
N PRO A 46 -2.92 20.19 1.37
CA PRO A 46 -1.55 19.95 0.91
C PRO A 46 -0.64 21.18 0.92
N THR A 47 -1.23 22.39 0.94
CA THR A 47 -0.51 23.68 1.02
C THR A 47 -0.19 24.14 2.44
N ASP A 48 -0.67 23.42 3.46
CA ASP A 48 -0.39 23.79 4.85
C ASP A 48 1.08 23.52 5.18
N PRO A 49 1.76 24.41 5.96
CA PRO A 49 3.21 24.32 6.16
C PRO A 49 3.69 23.01 6.81
N ASP A 50 2.84 22.38 7.61
CA ASP A 50 3.13 21.14 8.34
C ASP A 50 2.64 19.88 7.62
N TYR A 51 2.07 20.00 6.41
CA TYR A 51 1.50 18.86 5.68
C TYR A 51 2.59 17.83 5.32
N LYS A 52 3.70 18.29 4.75
CA LYS A 52 4.82 17.41 4.36
C LYS A 52 5.42 16.71 5.57
N SER A 53 5.69 17.44 6.66
CA SER A 53 6.27 16.84 7.87
C SER A 53 5.36 15.78 8.51
N LEU A 54 4.03 15.94 8.41
CA LEU A 54 3.08 14.90 8.84
C LEU A 54 3.15 13.65 7.96
N LEU A 55 3.35 13.80 6.65
CA LEU A 55 3.56 12.66 5.75
C LEU A 55 4.88 11.95 6.06
N GLU A 56 5.97 12.69 6.28
CA GLU A 56 7.27 12.13 6.64
C GLU A 56 7.22 11.43 8.01
N GLU A 57 6.48 11.97 8.96
CA GLU A 57 6.20 11.30 10.24
C GLU A 57 5.41 10.01 10.02
N LEU A 58 4.39 10.01 9.15
CA LEU A 58 3.58 8.84 8.83
C LEU A 58 4.42 7.72 8.20
N PHE A 59 5.19 8.04 7.18
CA PHE A 59 5.99 7.06 6.45
C PHE A 59 7.36 6.75 7.08
N GLN A 60 7.75 7.49 8.12
CA GLN A 60 9.06 7.39 8.76
C GLN A 60 10.22 7.50 7.77
N SER A 61 10.04 8.31 6.74
CA SER A 61 11.01 8.53 5.67
C SER A 61 10.82 9.90 5.04
N GLU A 62 11.87 10.43 4.43
CA GLU A 62 11.77 11.64 3.61
C GLU A 62 10.85 11.41 2.41
N ILE A 63 10.03 12.41 2.10
CA ILE A 63 9.14 12.42 0.93
C ILE A 63 9.62 13.48 -0.06
N ASP A 64 9.84 13.06 -1.31
CA ASP A 64 10.25 13.96 -2.38
C ASP A 64 9.20 15.04 -2.63
N ASP A 65 9.63 16.27 -2.91
CA ASP A 65 8.74 17.44 -3.12
C ASP A 65 7.78 17.27 -4.31
N SER A 66 8.09 16.36 -5.23
CA SER A 66 7.24 16.02 -6.38
C SER A 66 6.06 15.09 -6.04
N VAL A 67 6.02 14.55 -4.82
CA VAL A 67 4.95 13.64 -4.39
C VAL A 67 3.70 14.43 -3.98
N ALA A 68 2.55 14.03 -4.50
CA ALA A 68 1.26 14.60 -4.16
C ALA A 68 0.33 13.55 -3.55
N ILE A 69 -0.03 13.71 -2.28
CA ILE A 69 -1.01 12.86 -1.60
C ILE A 69 -2.23 13.73 -1.26
N VAL A 70 -3.39 13.36 -1.79
CA VAL A 70 -4.63 14.13 -1.64
C VAL A 70 -5.51 13.52 -0.56
N SER A 71 -5.80 14.28 0.49
CA SER A 71 -6.70 13.87 1.58
C SER A 71 -8.18 13.82 1.14
N PRO A 72 -9.02 12.96 1.79
CA PRO A 72 -8.65 12.00 2.80
C PRO A 72 -7.83 10.83 2.24
N PHE A 73 -6.85 10.38 2.99
CA PHE A 73 -5.99 9.25 2.68
C PHE A 73 -5.87 8.38 3.93
N TYR A 74 -5.82 7.09 3.76
CA TYR A 74 -5.68 6.15 4.87
C TYR A 74 -4.64 5.08 4.56
N CYS A 75 -3.73 4.83 5.51
CA CYS A 75 -2.93 3.61 5.58
C CYS A 75 -2.86 3.12 7.02
N ASP A 76 -2.67 1.82 7.21
CA ASP A 76 -2.59 1.20 8.52
C ASP A 76 -1.15 1.04 9.04
N CYS A 77 -0.17 0.88 8.19
CA CYS A 77 1.26 0.78 8.55
C CYS A 77 2.10 1.68 7.63
N GLY A 78 2.15 2.99 7.94
CA GLY A 78 2.86 3.97 7.12
C GLY A 78 4.35 3.66 6.98
N CYS A 79 5.02 3.19 8.05
CA CYS A 79 6.43 2.81 8.03
C CYS A 79 6.76 1.65 7.07
N ARG A 80 5.74 0.95 6.55
CA ARG A 80 5.87 -0.14 5.59
C ARG A 80 5.66 0.30 4.14
N MET A 81 5.58 1.60 3.89
CA MET A 81 5.40 2.16 2.55
C MET A 81 6.67 2.85 2.08
N THR A 82 7.07 2.56 0.84
CA THR A 82 8.14 3.28 0.13
C THR A 82 7.51 3.98 -1.07
N ILE A 83 7.76 5.29 -1.21
CA ILE A 83 7.16 6.12 -2.26
C ILE A 83 8.28 6.81 -3.03
N GLY A 84 8.30 6.59 -4.33
CA GLY A 84 9.25 7.20 -5.28
C GLY A 84 8.90 8.65 -5.60
N LYS A 85 9.58 9.20 -6.62
CA LYS A 85 9.41 10.59 -7.05
C LYS A 85 8.23 10.73 -8.01
N ASN A 86 7.65 11.92 -8.07
CA ASN A 86 6.56 12.25 -8.99
C ASN A 86 5.36 11.28 -8.89
N VAL A 87 5.08 10.81 -7.66
CA VAL A 87 3.95 9.92 -7.36
C VAL A 87 2.75 10.76 -6.97
N THR A 88 1.60 10.43 -7.53
CA THR A 88 0.32 11.00 -7.09
C THR A 88 -0.55 9.92 -6.47
N ILE A 89 -0.97 10.13 -5.21
CA ILE A 89 -1.98 9.32 -4.53
C ILE A 89 -3.21 10.19 -4.31
N ASN A 90 -4.30 9.85 -4.96
CA ASN A 90 -5.50 10.67 -4.95
C ASN A 90 -6.42 10.34 -3.75
N LYS A 91 -7.41 11.22 -3.50
CA LYS A 91 -8.34 11.12 -2.37
C LYS A 91 -9.07 9.77 -2.31
N GLY A 92 -9.34 9.32 -1.10
CA GLY A 92 -10.05 8.07 -0.83
C GLY A 92 -9.19 6.82 -1.00
N ALA A 93 -7.90 6.95 -1.29
CA ALA A 93 -7.01 5.80 -1.30
C ALA A 93 -6.94 5.16 0.09
N THR A 94 -7.09 3.83 0.13
CA THR A 94 -6.99 3.03 1.36
C THR A 94 -5.94 1.95 1.15
N ILE A 95 -4.90 1.95 1.97
CA ILE A 95 -3.74 1.06 1.81
C ILE A 95 -3.50 0.29 3.11
N LEU A 96 -3.74 -1.02 3.08
CA LEU A 96 -3.39 -1.94 4.15
C LEU A 96 -1.97 -2.45 3.86
N SER A 97 -0.99 -1.95 4.59
CA SER A 97 0.43 -2.06 4.24
C SER A 97 1.32 -2.90 5.18
N PRO A 98 0.82 -3.76 6.10
CA PRO A 98 1.72 -4.53 6.97
C PRO A 98 2.65 -5.48 6.21
N GLY A 99 2.24 -5.99 5.04
CA GLY A 99 3.06 -6.82 4.14
C GLY A 99 3.94 -6.03 3.16
N LYS A 100 4.06 -4.70 3.35
CA LYS A 100 4.88 -3.76 2.57
C LYS A 100 4.26 -3.33 1.24
N VAL A 101 4.34 -2.02 0.95
CA VAL A 101 3.95 -1.43 -0.34
C VAL A 101 5.12 -0.62 -0.90
N VAL A 102 5.51 -0.93 -2.14
CA VAL A 102 6.54 -0.20 -2.88
C VAL A 102 5.88 0.49 -4.06
N ILE A 103 5.96 1.80 -4.11
CA ILE A 103 5.46 2.62 -5.23
C ILE A 103 6.69 3.30 -5.85
N GLU A 104 7.01 2.91 -7.08
CA GLU A 104 8.14 3.47 -7.82
C GLU A 104 7.80 4.86 -8.41
N ASP A 105 8.75 5.44 -9.16
CA ASP A 105 8.64 6.78 -9.70
C ASP A 105 7.50 6.93 -10.73
N ASN A 106 6.95 8.13 -10.84
CA ASN A 106 5.96 8.53 -11.85
C ASN A 106 4.63 7.74 -11.79
N VAL A 107 4.31 7.12 -10.67
CA VAL A 107 3.06 6.34 -10.51
C VAL A 107 1.88 7.26 -10.26
N LEU A 108 0.76 6.97 -10.95
CA LEU A 108 -0.53 7.61 -10.74
C LEU A 108 -1.51 6.66 -10.06
N ILE A 109 -1.94 6.99 -8.84
CA ILE A 109 -3.01 6.31 -8.11
C ILE A 109 -4.23 7.22 -8.07
N ALA A 110 -5.28 6.83 -8.79
CA ALA A 110 -6.51 7.59 -8.90
C ALA A 110 -7.39 7.50 -7.63
N PRO A 111 -8.49 8.27 -7.54
CA PRO A 111 -9.37 8.24 -6.36
C PRO A 111 -9.91 6.85 -6.03
N GLU A 112 -10.15 6.61 -4.74
CA GLU A 112 -10.81 5.41 -4.22
C GLU A 112 -10.08 4.07 -4.52
N VAL A 113 -8.81 4.10 -4.89
CA VAL A 113 -8.00 2.89 -5.06
C VAL A 113 -7.79 2.21 -3.71
N LYS A 114 -7.87 0.88 -3.70
CA LYS A 114 -7.60 0.06 -2.52
C LYS A 114 -6.43 -0.88 -2.78
N ILE A 115 -5.49 -0.92 -1.84
CA ILE A 115 -4.33 -1.80 -1.88
C ILE A 115 -4.32 -2.60 -0.59
N ALA A 116 -4.31 -3.91 -0.67
CA ALA A 116 -4.16 -4.78 0.47
C ALA A 116 -2.87 -5.60 0.36
N THR A 117 -2.12 -5.69 1.45
CA THR A 117 -0.94 -6.56 1.56
C THR A 117 -1.14 -7.67 2.58
N VAL A 118 -2.36 -7.81 3.09
CA VAL A 118 -2.73 -8.81 4.10
C VAL A 118 -4.10 -9.39 3.79
N ASP A 119 -4.23 -10.70 4.01
CA ASP A 119 -5.49 -11.43 4.01
C ASP A 119 -5.56 -12.38 5.21
N HIS A 120 -6.78 -12.79 5.57
CA HIS A 120 -7.02 -13.85 6.53
C HIS A 120 -6.89 -15.22 5.86
N ASP A 121 -6.39 -16.22 6.60
CA ASP A 121 -6.41 -17.60 6.13
C ASP A 121 -7.85 -18.10 5.94
N LEU A 122 -8.08 -18.91 4.91
CA LEU A 122 -9.42 -19.39 4.57
C LEU A 122 -10.01 -20.33 5.62
N TYR A 123 -9.19 -21.05 6.37
CA TYR A 123 -9.59 -22.06 7.33
C TYR A 123 -9.41 -21.61 8.78
N ASP A 124 -8.41 -20.77 9.06
CA ASP A 124 -8.13 -20.19 10.39
C ASP A 124 -8.24 -18.67 10.38
N ARG A 125 -9.38 -18.15 9.93
CA ARG A 125 -9.64 -16.72 9.68
C ARG A 125 -9.42 -15.80 10.88
N HIS A 126 -9.51 -16.32 12.09
CA HIS A 126 -9.40 -15.51 13.30
C HIS A 126 -7.98 -15.43 13.83
N ASN A 127 -7.10 -16.34 13.43
CA ASN A 127 -5.78 -16.46 14.05
C ASN A 127 -4.63 -16.33 13.06
N LEU A 128 -4.80 -16.76 11.81
CA LEU A 128 -3.71 -16.79 10.83
C LEU A 128 -3.92 -15.72 9.74
N PHE A 129 -2.87 -14.93 9.51
CA PHE A 129 -2.80 -13.93 8.46
C PHE A 129 -1.74 -14.32 7.42
N HIS A 130 -2.01 -13.99 6.17
CA HIS A 130 -1.07 -14.08 5.06
C HIS A 130 -0.73 -12.69 4.57
N PHE A 131 0.55 -12.43 4.39
CA PHE A 131 1.07 -11.13 3.95
C PHE A 131 1.76 -11.29 2.60
N GLY A 132 1.61 -10.30 1.74
CA GLY A 132 2.27 -10.27 0.43
C GLY A 132 2.58 -8.85 0.01
N GLN A 133 3.85 -8.55 -0.25
CA GLN A 133 4.27 -7.23 -0.72
C GLN A 133 3.55 -6.87 -2.02
N VAL A 134 3.01 -5.66 -2.10
CA VAL A 134 2.54 -5.07 -3.35
C VAL A 134 3.60 -4.12 -3.90
N THR A 135 3.95 -4.30 -5.18
CA THR A 135 4.87 -3.41 -5.88
C THR A 135 4.18 -2.78 -7.08
N ILE A 136 4.20 -1.45 -7.17
CA ILE A 136 3.69 -0.70 -8.31
C ILE A 136 4.89 -0.06 -8.99
N LYS A 137 5.23 -0.58 -10.19
CA LYS A 137 6.44 -0.17 -10.91
C LYS A 137 6.25 1.16 -11.63
N GLU A 138 7.39 1.74 -12.02
CA GLU A 138 7.51 3.03 -12.67
C GLU A 138 6.48 3.26 -13.78
N ASN A 139 5.91 4.47 -13.83
CA ASN A 139 4.92 4.93 -14.81
C ASN A 139 3.58 4.14 -14.79
N ALA A 140 3.32 3.28 -13.83
CA ALA A 140 2.03 2.59 -13.77
C ALA A 140 0.89 3.56 -13.43
N TRP A 141 -0.28 3.28 -13.97
CA TRP A 141 -1.51 4.03 -13.70
C TRP A 141 -2.59 3.12 -13.14
N ILE A 142 -2.96 3.37 -11.90
CA ILE A 142 -4.05 2.66 -11.22
C ILE A 142 -5.29 3.54 -11.27
N CYS A 143 -6.28 3.15 -12.08
CA CYS A 143 -7.49 3.94 -12.29
C CYS A 143 -8.44 3.87 -11.09
N ILE A 144 -9.42 4.79 -11.09
CA ILE A 144 -10.39 4.97 -9.99
C ILE A 144 -11.03 3.67 -9.53
N GLY A 145 -11.08 3.49 -8.21
CA GLY A 145 -11.77 2.36 -7.57
C GLY A 145 -11.16 0.99 -7.82
N ALA A 146 -9.97 0.89 -8.43
CA ALA A 146 -9.29 -0.39 -8.60
C ALA A 146 -8.85 -0.97 -7.23
N ILE A 147 -8.80 -2.30 -7.16
CA ILE A 147 -8.39 -3.05 -5.96
C ILE A 147 -7.18 -3.90 -6.32
N ILE A 148 -6.09 -3.76 -5.56
CA ILE A 148 -4.87 -4.56 -5.71
C ILE A 148 -4.77 -5.50 -4.51
N CYS A 149 -4.73 -6.80 -4.79
CA CYS A 149 -4.66 -7.85 -3.78
C CYS A 149 -3.23 -8.11 -3.30
N PRO A 150 -3.06 -8.79 -2.14
CA PRO A 150 -1.74 -9.11 -1.60
C PRO A 150 -0.82 -9.85 -2.56
N GLY A 151 0.47 -9.51 -2.51
CA GLY A 151 1.52 -10.17 -3.29
C GLY A 151 1.62 -9.76 -4.76
N VAL A 152 0.78 -8.82 -5.22
CA VAL A 152 0.71 -8.42 -6.64
C VAL A 152 1.80 -7.42 -7.01
N THR A 153 2.44 -7.66 -8.15
CA THR A 153 3.29 -6.69 -8.84
C THR A 153 2.56 -6.09 -10.05
N ILE A 154 2.43 -4.77 -10.09
CA ILE A 154 1.98 -4.03 -11.27
C ILE A 154 3.20 -3.63 -12.07
N GLY A 155 3.28 -4.09 -13.31
CA GLY A 155 4.42 -3.89 -14.20
C GLY A 155 4.63 -2.42 -14.61
N LYS A 156 5.81 -2.13 -15.13
CA LYS A 156 6.19 -0.81 -15.65
C LYS A 156 5.26 -0.37 -16.78
N ASN A 157 4.83 0.88 -16.76
CA ASN A 157 3.88 1.47 -17.72
C ASN A 157 2.50 0.76 -17.78
N ALA A 158 2.21 -0.17 -16.84
CA ALA A 158 0.93 -0.88 -16.86
C ALA A 158 -0.23 0.05 -16.48
N VAL A 159 -1.41 -0.26 -16.98
CA VAL A 159 -2.65 0.44 -16.64
C VAL A 159 -3.64 -0.54 -16.04
N VAL A 160 -4.08 -0.27 -14.83
CA VAL A 160 -5.17 -0.99 -14.18
C VAL A 160 -6.46 -0.20 -14.39
N ALA A 161 -7.39 -0.75 -15.14
CA ALA A 161 -8.65 -0.08 -15.49
C ALA A 161 -9.52 0.20 -14.26
N ALA A 162 -10.42 1.18 -14.38
CA ALA A 162 -11.33 1.57 -13.30
C ALA A 162 -12.15 0.38 -12.78
N GLY A 163 -12.23 0.26 -11.44
CA GLY A 163 -12.98 -0.81 -10.77
C GLY A 163 -12.42 -2.22 -10.94
N ALA A 164 -11.23 -2.40 -11.52
CA ALA A 164 -10.62 -3.71 -11.68
C ALA A 164 -10.17 -4.31 -10.34
N VAL A 165 -10.28 -5.63 -10.19
CA VAL A 165 -9.76 -6.38 -9.04
C VAL A 165 -8.56 -7.23 -9.48
N VAL A 166 -7.36 -6.78 -9.12
CA VAL A 166 -6.11 -7.39 -9.55
C VAL A 166 -5.66 -8.43 -8.52
N THR A 167 -5.70 -9.69 -8.90
CA THR A 167 -5.36 -10.85 -8.06
C THR A 167 -4.09 -11.57 -8.50
N LYS A 168 -3.43 -11.09 -9.55
CA LYS A 168 -2.19 -11.66 -10.12
C LYS A 168 -1.34 -10.53 -10.69
N ASP A 169 -0.05 -10.79 -10.84
CA ASP A 169 0.89 -9.84 -11.44
C ASP A 169 0.41 -9.35 -12.80
N VAL A 170 0.64 -8.07 -13.04
CA VAL A 170 0.35 -7.40 -14.30
C VAL A 170 1.66 -7.20 -15.06
N PRO A 171 1.78 -7.69 -16.29
CA PRO A 171 2.99 -7.50 -17.11
C PRO A 171 3.28 -6.03 -17.39
N ASP A 172 4.54 -5.73 -17.68
CA ASP A 172 4.94 -4.41 -18.18
C ASP A 172 4.16 -4.06 -19.46
N ASN A 173 3.78 -2.79 -19.62
CA ASN A 173 3.05 -2.25 -20.75
C ASN A 173 1.67 -2.90 -21.01
N ALA A 174 1.09 -3.60 -20.02
CA ALA A 174 -0.24 -4.20 -20.18
C ALA A 174 -1.35 -3.28 -19.65
N VAL A 175 -2.51 -3.33 -20.30
CA VAL A 175 -3.76 -2.79 -19.77
C VAL A 175 -4.60 -3.95 -19.27
N VAL A 176 -4.97 -3.92 -17.98
CA VAL A 176 -5.80 -4.95 -17.35
C VAL A 176 -7.11 -4.39 -16.85
N GLY A 177 -8.17 -5.20 -16.81
CA GLY A 177 -9.48 -4.79 -16.29
C GLY A 177 -10.38 -5.98 -15.98
N GLY A 178 -11.45 -5.71 -15.23
CA GLY A 178 -12.45 -6.70 -14.81
C GLY A 178 -12.23 -7.24 -13.40
N ASN A 179 -13.08 -8.17 -12.97
CA ASN A 179 -13.00 -8.87 -11.68
C ASN A 179 -13.20 -10.38 -11.91
N PRO A 180 -12.12 -11.21 -11.76
CA PRO A 180 -10.73 -10.78 -11.59
C PRO A 180 -10.18 -10.12 -12.87
N ALA A 181 -9.20 -9.24 -12.69
CA ALA A 181 -8.59 -8.50 -13.80
C ALA A 181 -7.86 -9.44 -14.77
N LYS A 182 -8.01 -9.14 -16.07
CA LYS A 182 -7.32 -9.85 -17.16
C LYS A 182 -6.72 -8.84 -18.12
N VAL A 183 -5.68 -9.23 -18.85
CA VAL A 183 -5.09 -8.41 -19.91
C VAL A 183 -6.13 -8.12 -20.99
N ILE A 184 -6.37 -6.84 -21.25
CA ILE A 184 -7.27 -6.36 -22.30
C ILE A 184 -6.47 -6.09 -23.58
N LYS A 185 -5.28 -5.47 -23.44
CA LYS A 185 -4.35 -5.16 -24.52
C LYS A 185 -2.96 -4.85 -23.98
N ASN A 186 -1.98 -4.76 -24.85
CA ASN A 186 -0.67 -4.16 -24.58
C ASN A 186 -0.60 -2.76 -25.17
N LEU A 187 0.22 -1.87 -24.56
CA LEU A 187 0.52 -0.51 -24.99
C LEU A 187 1.59 -0.50 -26.07
#